data_8eeed48fbc73fe627b16202acf593c10
#
_entry.id   8eeed48fbc73fe627b16202acf593c10
#
_cell.length_a   1.000
_cell.length_b   1.000
_cell.length_c   1.000
_cell.angle_alpha   90.00
_cell.angle_beta   90.00
_cell.angle_gamma   90.00
#
_symmetry.space_group_name_H-M   'P 1'
#
loop_
_entity.id
_entity.type
_entity.pdbx_description
1 polymer ?
#
loop_
_entity_poly.entity_id
_entity_poly.type
_entity_poly.pdbx_seq_one_letter_code
_entity_poly.pdbx_strand_id
1 'polypeptide(L)'
;YTVSSVAALLAAQEVMIPVQADAFSIQGAFSVLDQVRRAGNTHGGIKARVLMTQARNDEVVRAYAQLLTERHVPMYRTAIRRSNKVPESTGQHEPLRTYSPRSSAAIDYRSLARELMEEV
;
A
#
# COMPACT_ATOMS: atom_id res chain seq x y z
N TYR A 1 6.35 -5.69 -17.31
CA TYR A 1 5.30 -4.72 -17.63
C TYR A 1 4.44 -5.18 -18.77
N THR A 2 3.15 -5.16 -18.55
CA THR A 2 2.17 -5.42 -19.60
C THR A 2 1.66 -4.09 -20.15
N VAL A 3 1.07 -4.14 -21.33
CA VAL A 3 0.39 -2.97 -21.93
C VAL A 3 -0.69 -2.44 -20.99
N SER A 4 -1.41 -3.34 -20.31
CA SER A 4 -2.45 -2.97 -19.33
C SER A 4 -1.88 -2.19 -18.16
N SER A 5 -0.71 -2.58 -17.63
CA SER A 5 -0.05 -1.87 -16.53
C SER A 5 0.41 -0.48 -16.96
N VAL A 6 0.98 -0.35 -18.14
CA VAL A 6 1.40 0.94 -18.68
C VAL A 6 0.19 1.85 -18.90
N ALA A 7 -0.88 1.33 -19.48
CA ALA A 7 -2.11 2.10 -19.69
C ALA A 7 -2.71 2.58 -18.37
N ALA A 8 -2.72 1.72 -17.34
CA ALA A 8 -3.20 2.09 -16.02
C ALA A 8 -2.36 3.21 -15.42
N LEU A 9 -1.04 3.14 -15.50
CA LEU A 9 -0.15 4.20 -15.03
C LEU A 9 -0.37 5.51 -15.75
N LEU A 10 -0.52 5.47 -17.07
CA LEU A 10 -0.75 6.69 -17.84
C LEU A 10 -2.11 7.34 -17.55
N ALA A 11 -3.10 6.55 -17.16
CA ALA A 11 -4.44 7.06 -16.82
C ALA A 11 -4.59 7.45 -15.37
N ALA A 12 -3.73 6.95 -14.48
CA ALA A 12 -3.87 7.14 -13.05
C ALA A 12 -3.48 8.56 -12.62
N GLN A 13 -4.19 9.09 -11.63
CA GLN A 13 -3.84 10.32 -10.93
C GLN A 13 -3.10 10.00 -9.63
N GLU A 14 -3.36 8.84 -9.07
CA GLU A 14 -2.75 8.39 -7.83
C GLU A 14 -2.50 6.88 -7.91
N VAL A 15 -1.36 6.44 -7.40
CA VAL A 15 -0.97 5.03 -7.35
C VAL A 15 -0.69 4.66 -5.89
N MET A 16 -1.36 3.63 -5.42
CA MET A 16 -1.11 3.03 -4.11
C MET A 16 -0.23 1.80 -4.30
N ILE A 17 0.89 1.75 -3.59
CA ILE A 17 1.86 0.67 -3.71
C ILE A 17 1.90 -0.12 -2.41
N PRO A 18 1.21 -1.26 -2.32
CA PRO A 18 1.27 -2.09 -1.12
C PRO A 18 2.61 -2.80 -1.03
N VAL A 19 3.23 -2.77 0.15
CA VAL A 19 4.51 -3.45 0.41
C VAL A 19 4.47 -4.18 1.74
N GLN A 20 5.18 -5.29 1.82
CA GLN A 20 5.46 -5.99 3.05
C GLN A 20 6.86 -5.60 3.54
N ALA A 21 7.13 -5.77 4.83
CA ALA A 21 8.41 -5.43 5.43
C ALA A 21 9.47 -6.51 5.16
N ASP A 22 9.89 -6.62 3.92
CA ASP A 22 10.99 -7.48 3.49
C ASP A 22 11.77 -6.82 2.36
N ALA A 23 13.01 -7.23 2.18
CA ALA A 23 13.93 -6.61 1.21
C ALA A 23 13.42 -6.71 -0.22
N PHE A 24 12.80 -7.83 -0.58
CA PHE A 24 12.29 -8.06 -1.92
C PHE A 24 11.12 -7.12 -2.26
N SER A 25 10.18 -7.01 -1.33
CA SER A 25 9.00 -6.15 -1.50
C SER A 25 9.40 -4.66 -1.57
N ILE A 26 10.33 -4.24 -0.72
CA ILE A 26 10.82 -2.86 -0.71
C ILE A 26 11.58 -2.52 -2.00
N GLN A 27 12.40 -3.43 -2.49
CA GLN A 27 13.11 -3.24 -3.76
C GLN A 27 12.13 -3.11 -4.93
N GLY A 28 11.09 -3.94 -4.93
CA GLY A 28 10.01 -3.85 -5.91
C GLY A 28 9.29 -2.52 -5.86
N ALA A 29 9.05 -1.98 -4.66
CA ALA A 29 8.43 -0.67 -4.49
C ALA A 29 9.27 0.45 -5.10
N PHE A 30 10.59 0.45 -4.89
CA PHE A 30 11.47 1.46 -5.50
C PHE A 30 11.43 1.39 -7.02
N SER A 31 11.37 0.18 -7.59
CA SER A 31 11.25 -0.02 -9.02
C SER A 31 9.94 0.58 -9.56
N VAL A 32 8.82 0.32 -8.88
CA VAL A 32 7.51 0.88 -9.27
C VAL A 32 7.51 2.40 -9.15
N LEU A 33 8.07 2.95 -8.07
CA LEU A 33 8.16 4.40 -7.88
C LEU A 33 8.94 5.07 -9.01
N ASP A 34 10.04 4.48 -9.45
CA ASP A 34 10.81 5.00 -10.57
C ASP A 34 9.98 5.05 -11.86
N GLN A 35 9.21 4.02 -12.12
CA GLN A 35 8.36 3.93 -13.30
C GLN A 35 7.18 4.89 -13.25
N VAL A 36 6.58 5.07 -12.08
CA VAL A 36 5.52 6.06 -11.87
C VAL A 36 6.05 7.46 -12.15
N ARG A 37 7.25 7.77 -11.69
CA ARG A 37 7.89 9.05 -11.95
C ARG A 37 8.10 9.28 -13.44
N ARG A 38 8.58 8.26 -14.17
CA ARG A 38 8.78 8.35 -15.63
C ARG A 38 7.46 8.56 -16.38
N ALA A 39 6.41 7.83 -16.00
CA ALA A 39 5.08 8.00 -16.57
C ALA A 39 4.52 9.39 -16.27
N GLY A 40 4.72 9.90 -15.06
CA GLY A 40 4.28 11.22 -14.64
C GLY A 40 4.92 12.35 -15.45
N ASN A 41 6.16 12.17 -15.91
CA ASN A 41 6.84 13.16 -16.72
C ASN A 41 6.17 13.40 -18.08
N THR A 42 5.32 12.48 -18.54
CA THR A 42 4.64 12.60 -19.84
C THR A 42 3.28 13.30 -19.75
N HIS A 43 2.66 13.41 -18.56
CA HIS A 43 1.33 14.01 -18.42
C HIS A 43 1.11 14.81 -17.13
N GLY A 44 2.16 15.41 -16.61
CA GLY A 44 2.00 16.39 -15.53
C GLY A 44 2.08 15.85 -14.11
N GLY A 45 2.38 14.58 -13.94
CA GLY A 45 2.65 14.00 -12.65
C GLY A 45 1.62 12.97 -12.19
N ILE A 46 2.10 11.99 -11.45
CA ILE A 46 1.29 10.96 -10.80
C ILE A 46 1.71 10.95 -9.33
N LYS A 47 0.73 11.07 -8.45
CA LYS A 47 0.97 10.93 -7.02
C LYS A 47 1.08 9.45 -6.68
N ALA A 48 2.16 9.04 -6.02
CA ALA A 48 2.35 7.66 -5.60
C ALA A 48 2.70 7.61 -4.12
N ARG A 49 2.10 6.68 -3.39
CA ARG A 49 2.39 6.46 -1.98
C ARG A 49 2.47 4.98 -1.67
N VAL A 50 3.34 4.64 -0.72
CA VAL A 50 3.51 3.27 -0.22
C VAL A 50 2.55 3.02 0.93
N LEU A 51 1.89 1.86 0.89
CA LEU A 51 1.07 1.35 1.98
C LEU A 51 1.75 0.11 2.57
N MET A 52 2.18 0.20 3.83
CA MET A 52 2.72 -0.97 4.54
C MET A 52 1.58 -1.93 4.85
N THR A 53 1.72 -3.18 4.41
CA THR A 53 0.73 -4.24 4.63
C THR A 53 1.35 -5.41 5.37
N GLN A 54 0.49 -6.25 5.95
CA GLN A 54 0.89 -7.40 6.76
C GLN A 54 1.90 -7.01 7.84
N ALA A 55 1.75 -5.82 8.38
CA ALA A 55 2.67 -5.27 9.36
C ALA A 55 2.55 -6.01 10.68
N ARG A 56 3.70 -6.38 11.22
CA ARG A 56 3.82 -6.90 12.57
C ARG A 56 4.43 -5.80 13.43
N ASN A 57 4.09 -5.80 14.70
CA ASN A 57 4.68 -4.85 15.64
C ASN A 57 6.06 -5.36 16.06
N ASP A 58 7.03 -5.25 15.16
CA ASP A 58 8.39 -5.69 15.40
C ASP A 58 9.42 -4.69 14.87
N GLU A 59 10.69 -4.95 15.19
CA GLU A 59 11.79 -4.07 14.81
C GLU A 59 12.03 -4.03 13.31
N VAL A 60 11.75 -5.12 12.62
CA VAL A 60 11.96 -5.22 11.17
C VAL A 60 11.02 -4.26 10.45
N VAL A 61 9.75 -4.24 10.82
CA VAL A 61 8.77 -3.33 10.25
C VAL A 61 9.17 -1.87 10.50
N ARG A 62 9.58 -1.56 11.74
CA ARG A 62 10.01 -0.21 12.08
C ARG A 62 11.26 0.20 11.30
N ALA A 63 12.21 -0.71 11.10
CA ALA A 63 13.42 -0.44 10.34
C ALA A 63 13.12 -0.12 8.88
N TYR A 64 12.23 -0.88 8.23
CA TYR A 64 11.85 -0.61 6.85
C TYR A 64 11.03 0.68 6.72
N ALA A 65 10.14 0.96 7.66
CA ALA A 65 9.40 2.22 7.66
C ALA A 65 10.35 3.42 7.79
N GLN A 66 11.36 3.31 8.65
CA GLN A 66 12.37 4.34 8.80
C GLN A 66 13.21 4.51 7.53
N LEU A 67 13.61 3.42 6.90
CA LEU A 67 14.35 3.45 5.64
C LEU A 67 13.57 4.22 4.56
N LEU A 68 12.29 3.91 4.41
CA LEU A 68 11.44 4.60 3.44
C LEU A 68 11.30 6.08 3.77
N THR A 69 11.15 6.43 5.04
CA THR A 69 11.07 7.82 5.49
C THR A 69 12.37 8.57 5.19
N GLU A 70 13.52 7.97 5.47
CA GLU A 70 14.83 8.56 5.19
C GLU A 70 15.08 8.77 3.71
N ARG A 71 14.51 7.92 2.87
CA ARG A 71 14.57 8.04 1.41
C ARG A 71 13.50 8.98 0.85
N HIS A 72 12.76 9.66 1.69
CA HIS A 72 11.68 10.59 1.33
C HIS A 72 10.59 9.96 0.46
N VAL A 73 10.32 8.67 0.68
CA VAL A 73 9.25 7.95 -0.02
C VAL A 73 7.92 8.37 0.60
N PRO A 74 6.97 8.87 -0.20
CA PRO A 74 5.63 9.17 0.32
C PRO A 74 4.94 7.92 0.82
N MET A 75 4.36 7.99 2.01
CA MET A 75 3.69 6.86 2.66
C MET A 75 2.35 7.28 3.22
N TYR A 76 1.40 6.33 3.23
CA TYR A 76 0.18 6.52 4.01
C TYR A 76 0.52 6.47 5.50
N ARG A 77 -0.20 7.25 6.31
CA ARG A 77 -0.08 7.19 7.77
C ARG A 77 -0.56 5.86 8.30
N THR A 78 -1.56 5.28 7.65
CA THR A 78 -2.12 3.97 8.02
C THR A 78 -1.21 2.87 7.52
N ALA A 79 -0.96 1.87 8.38
CA ALA A 79 -0.36 0.60 8.00
C ALA A 79 -1.39 -0.50 8.28
N ILE A 80 -1.42 -1.52 7.44
CA ILE A 80 -2.35 -2.64 7.60
C ILE A 80 -1.64 -3.75 8.36
N ARG A 81 -2.09 -4.02 9.56
CA ARG A 81 -1.51 -5.08 10.40
C ARG A 81 -1.88 -6.45 9.86
N ARG A 82 -0.97 -7.39 10.05
CA ARG A 82 -1.24 -8.78 9.72
C ARG A 82 -2.37 -9.31 10.60
N SER A 83 -3.32 -10.02 9.99
CA SER A 83 -4.41 -10.68 10.69
C SER A 83 -4.75 -11.98 9.99
N ASN A 84 -4.90 -13.06 10.76
CA ASN A 84 -5.32 -14.35 10.24
C ASN A 84 -6.76 -14.31 9.71
N LYS A 85 -7.53 -13.29 10.10
CA LYS A 85 -8.90 -13.13 9.62
C LYS A 85 -8.98 -12.80 8.13
N VAL A 86 -7.92 -12.24 7.55
CA VAL A 86 -7.87 -11.94 6.12
C VAL A 86 -7.95 -13.22 5.28
N PRO A 87 -7.03 -14.19 5.43
CA PRO A 87 -7.15 -15.43 4.66
C PRO A 87 -8.40 -16.24 5.04
N GLU A 88 -8.85 -16.19 6.30
CA GLU A 88 -10.10 -16.85 6.71
C GLU A 88 -11.29 -16.29 5.96
N SER A 89 -11.42 -14.96 5.84
CA SER A 89 -12.54 -14.33 5.13
C SER A 89 -12.53 -14.71 3.66
N THR A 90 -11.36 -14.76 3.03
CA THR A 90 -11.21 -15.19 1.65
C THR A 90 -11.67 -16.64 1.47
N GLY A 91 -11.27 -17.53 2.38
CA GLY A 91 -11.68 -18.94 2.37
C GLY A 91 -13.20 -19.12 2.53
N GLN A 92 -13.84 -18.20 3.26
CA GLN A 92 -15.30 -18.22 3.44
C GLN A 92 -16.06 -17.43 2.38
N HIS A 93 -15.37 -16.86 1.41
CA HIS A 93 -15.95 -16.01 0.36
C HIS A 93 -16.78 -14.86 0.93
N GLU A 94 -16.30 -14.25 2.00
CA GLU A 94 -17.01 -13.20 2.72
C GLU A 94 -16.12 -11.97 2.88
N PRO A 95 -16.65 -10.73 2.71
CA PRO A 95 -15.86 -9.52 2.92
C PRO A 95 -15.34 -9.47 4.35
N LEU A 96 -14.10 -9.01 4.52
CA LEU A 96 -13.47 -8.92 5.83
C LEU A 96 -14.32 -8.11 6.83
N ARG A 97 -14.88 -6.99 6.39
CA ARG A 97 -15.71 -6.12 7.24
C ARG A 97 -16.94 -6.83 7.79
N THR A 98 -17.45 -7.83 7.08
CA THR A 98 -18.61 -8.62 7.48
C THR A 98 -18.15 -9.84 8.31
N TYR A 99 -17.09 -10.50 7.85
CA TYR A 99 -16.57 -11.70 8.50
C TYR A 99 -15.99 -11.41 9.89
N SER A 100 -15.18 -10.37 10.01
CA SER A 100 -14.51 -10.02 11.25
C SER A 100 -14.28 -8.50 11.36
N PRO A 101 -15.35 -7.74 11.65
CA PRO A 101 -15.28 -6.28 11.65
C PRO A 101 -14.38 -5.70 12.73
N ARG A 102 -14.06 -6.49 13.77
CA ARG A 102 -13.20 -6.07 14.89
C ARG A 102 -11.76 -6.53 14.76
N SER A 103 -11.42 -7.25 13.70
CA SER A 103 -10.03 -7.66 13.46
C SER A 103 -9.15 -6.44 13.25
N SER A 104 -7.85 -6.56 13.56
CA SER A 104 -6.90 -5.47 13.38
C SER A 104 -6.86 -5.00 11.92
N ALA A 105 -6.85 -5.93 10.98
CA ALA A 105 -6.85 -5.57 9.56
C ALA A 105 -8.12 -4.82 9.15
N ALA A 106 -9.30 -5.25 9.61
CA ALA A 106 -10.55 -4.55 9.30
C ALA A 106 -10.54 -3.12 9.86
N ILE A 107 -10.05 -2.93 11.08
CA ILE A 107 -9.89 -1.61 11.69
C ILE A 107 -8.95 -0.76 10.84
N ASP A 108 -7.83 -1.32 10.41
CA ASP A 108 -6.82 -0.59 9.64
C ASP A 108 -7.32 -0.22 8.24
N TYR A 109 -8.06 -1.08 7.57
CA TYR A 109 -8.68 -0.74 6.28
C TYR A 109 -9.70 0.38 6.43
N ARG A 110 -10.46 0.42 7.52
CA ARG A 110 -11.35 1.56 7.78
C ARG A 110 -10.56 2.85 8.03
N SER A 111 -9.43 2.77 8.73
CA SER A 111 -8.55 3.92 8.94
C SER A 111 -7.95 4.42 7.63
N LEU A 112 -7.55 3.51 6.74
CA LEU A 112 -7.07 3.87 5.41
C LEU A 112 -8.16 4.59 4.61
N ALA A 113 -9.37 4.06 4.62
CA ALA A 113 -10.50 4.70 3.94
C ALA A 113 -10.74 6.12 4.44
N ARG A 114 -10.67 6.34 5.75
CA ARG A 114 -10.80 7.68 6.34
C ARG A 114 -9.66 8.60 5.90
N GLU A 115 -8.44 8.09 5.89
CA GLU A 115 -7.27 8.87 5.43
C GLU A 115 -7.46 9.33 3.98
N LEU A 116 -7.93 8.45 3.10
CA LEU A 116 -8.21 8.80 1.71
C LEU A 116 -9.36 9.80 1.58
N MET A 117 -10.40 9.67 2.39
CA MET A 117 -11.55 10.58 2.37
C MET A 117 -11.19 11.98 2.85
N GLU A 118 -10.28 12.13 3.79
CA GLU A 118 -9.82 13.43 4.30
C GLU A 118 -9.09 14.25 3.23
N GLU A 119 -8.64 13.63 2.16
CA GLU A 119 -7.89 14.29 1.09
C GLU A 119 -8.77 14.78 -0.07
N VAL A 120 -10.04 14.50 -0.01
CA VAL A 120 -10.98 14.88 -1.06
C VAL A 120 -11.49 16.32 -0.91
#